data_76071591aec28edf71228d685e5cea5c
#
_entry.id   76071591aec28edf71228d685e5cea5c
#
_cell.length_a   1.000
_cell.length_b   1.000
_cell.length_c   1.000
_cell.angle_alpha   90.00
_cell.angle_beta   90.00
_cell.angle_gamma   90.00
#
_symmetry.space_group_name_H-M   'P 1'
#
loop_
_entity.id
_entity.type
_entity.pdbx_description
1 polymer ?
#
loop_
_entity_poly.entity_id
_entity_poly.type
_entity_poly.pdbx_seq_one_letter_code
_entity_poly.pdbx_strand_id
1 'polypeptide(L)'
;MKIVTTIQALTVEIQAAKQAQKTIGLVPTMGYLHEGHLTLAKTARAENDLVVMSIFVNPTQFGPNEDFESYPRDLPRDTALAESAGVDIVFAPSVEEMYPHDGGIRIHAGEQATILCGASRPGHFDGVLQVVSKLFHLAQPTRAYFGQKDAQQVAIIATMVRDFNFPLDMRVVPIVREEDGLAKSSRNVYLSEAERLEAPAINEALQLARDSFLANGEVANALAKAKGYIAARTHGRIDYIELLAYPDLTPATAETKQVLLAVAVYIGKTRLIDNCIFNVKEGL
;
A
#
# COMPACT_ATOMS: atom_id res chain seq x y z
N MET A 1 -20.03 0.58 -15.65
CA MET A 1 -19.36 1.26 -14.52
C MET A 1 -19.78 2.74 -14.47
N LYS A 2 -19.92 3.35 -13.28
CA LYS A 2 -20.20 4.79 -13.11
C LYS A 2 -18.92 5.51 -12.68
N ILE A 3 -18.72 6.75 -13.15
CA ILE A 3 -17.67 7.64 -12.68
C ILE A 3 -18.35 8.77 -11.91
N VAL A 4 -17.99 8.96 -10.65
CA VAL A 4 -18.51 10.03 -9.80
C VAL A 4 -17.35 10.88 -9.28
N THR A 5 -17.55 12.20 -9.31
CA THR A 5 -16.48 13.17 -8.96
C THR A 5 -16.81 13.98 -7.71
N THR A 6 -18.06 13.88 -7.23
CA THR A 6 -18.48 14.61 -6.03
C THR A 6 -18.85 13.66 -4.89
N ILE A 7 -18.63 14.10 -3.66
CA ILE A 7 -19.03 13.39 -2.44
C ILE A 7 -20.54 13.14 -2.44
N GLN A 8 -21.32 14.12 -2.88
CA GLN A 8 -22.78 14.00 -2.95
C GLN A 8 -23.21 12.87 -3.91
N ALA A 9 -22.61 12.79 -5.10
CA ALA A 9 -22.94 11.74 -6.07
C ALA A 9 -22.54 10.35 -5.53
N LEU A 10 -21.37 10.23 -4.91
CA LEU A 10 -20.97 8.97 -4.26
C LEU A 10 -21.96 8.59 -3.14
N THR A 11 -22.35 9.54 -2.29
CA THR A 11 -23.28 9.31 -1.19
C THR A 11 -24.63 8.74 -1.67
N VAL A 12 -25.16 9.25 -2.78
CA VAL A 12 -26.42 8.74 -3.39
C VAL A 12 -26.27 7.28 -3.77
N GLU A 13 -25.18 6.91 -4.45
CA GLU A 13 -24.94 5.53 -4.88
C GLU A 13 -24.76 4.57 -3.68
N ILE A 14 -24.01 5.00 -2.65
CA ILE A 14 -23.79 4.22 -1.44
C ILE A 14 -25.09 4.01 -0.65
N GLN A 15 -25.91 5.04 -0.52
CA GLN A 15 -27.21 4.93 0.13
C GLN A 15 -28.15 3.94 -0.59
N ALA A 16 -28.20 4.02 -1.94
CA ALA A 16 -28.96 3.08 -2.75
C ALA A 16 -28.48 1.63 -2.57
N ALA A 17 -27.17 1.41 -2.54
CA ALA A 17 -26.60 0.09 -2.29
C ALA A 17 -26.98 -0.45 -0.90
N LYS A 18 -26.90 0.41 0.13
CA LYS A 18 -27.28 0.04 1.51
C LYS A 18 -28.77 -0.27 1.67
N GLN A 19 -29.63 0.51 1.03
CA GLN A 19 -31.07 0.22 1.00
C GLN A 19 -31.37 -1.12 0.34
N ALA A 20 -30.59 -1.51 -0.67
CA ALA A 20 -30.64 -2.80 -1.32
C ALA A 20 -29.89 -3.91 -0.56
N GLN A 21 -29.39 -3.64 0.64
CA GLN A 21 -28.62 -4.56 1.51
C GLN A 21 -27.39 -5.18 0.83
N LYS A 22 -26.78 -4.46 -0.10
CA LYS A 22 -25.57 -4.90 -0.80
C LYS A 22 -24.33 -4.77 0.07
N THR A 23 -23.44 -5.75 -0.03
CA THR A 23 -22.08 -5.65 0.48
C THR A 23 -21.25 -4.74 -0.41
N ILE A 24 -20.41 -3.88 0.19
CA ILE A 24 -19.62 -2.88 -0.50
C ILE A 24 -18.15 -3.18 -0.28
N GLY A 25 -17.39 -3.39 -1.37
CA GLY A 25 -15.93 -3.47 -1.38
C GLY A 25 -15.32 -2.13 -1.78
N LEU A 26 -14.38 -1.61 -0.99
CA LEU A 26 -13.65 -0.38 -1.30
C LEU A 26 -12.19 -0.71 -1.66
N VAL A 27 -11.72 -0.16 -2.77
CA VAL A 27 -10.33 -0.24 -3.24
C VAL A 27 -9.74 1.17 -3.33
N PRO A 28 -9.07 1.66 -2.28
CA PRO A 28 -8.40 2.97 -2.32
C PRO A 28 -7.17 2.94 -3.23
N THR A 29 -7.10 3.85 -4.21
CA THR A 29 -5.94 4.02 -5.09
C THR A 29 -5.65 5.50 -5.37
N MET A 30 -4.43 5.77 -5.83
CA MET A 30 -4.04 7.08 -6.36
C MET A 30 -4.16 7.15 -7.90
N GLY A 31 -4.60 6.09 -8.55
CA GLY A 31 -4.62 5.98 -10.01
C GLY A 31 -3.31 5.43 -10.59
N TYR A 32 -3.12 5.65 -11.90
CA TYR A 32 -2.11 5.01 -12.73
C TYR A 32 -2.07 3.49 -12.51
N LEU A 33 -3.24 2.89 -12.74
CA LEU A 33 -3.52 1.52 -12.36
C LEU A 33 -2.60 0.52 -13.06
N HIS A 34 -2.22 -0.50 -12.34
CA HIS A 34 -1.43 -1.64 -12.82
C HIS A 34 -2.03 -2.93 -12.28
N GLU A 35 -1.49 -4.08 -12.70
CA GLU A 35 -2.04 -5.41 -12.36
C GLU A 35 -2.22 -5.60 -10.82
N GLY A 36 -1.35 -5.00 -10.00
CA GLY A 36 -1.54 -5.00 -8.54
C GLY A 36 -2.89 -4.41 -8.12
N HIS A 37 -3.27 -3.25 -8.66
CA HIS A 37 -4.56 -2.61 -8.38
C HIS A 37 -5.73 -3.42 -8.96
N LEU A 38 -5.55 -4.00 -10.16
CA LEU A 38 -6.58 -4.83 -10.78
C LEU A 38 -6.84 -6.12 -9.99
N THR A 39 -5.80 -6.68 -9.37
CA THR A 39 -5.94 -7.83 -8.46
C THR A 39 -6.75 -7.48 -7.22
N LEU A 40 -6.54 -6.27 -6.63
CA LEU A 40 -7.39 -5.78 -5.54
C LEU A 40 -8.86 -5.69 -5.98
N ALA A 41 -9.12 -5.10 -7.16
CA ALA A 41 -10.47 -4.94 -7.69
C ALA A 41 -11.14 -6.29 -7.96
N LYS A 42 -10.44 -7.23 -8.60
CA LYS A 42 -10.93 -8.59 -8.87
C LYS A 42 -11.25 -9.34 -7.57
N THR A 43 -10.40 -9.21 -6.54
CA THR A 43 -10.66 -9.79 -5.23
C THR A 43 -11.89 -9.14 -4.58
N ALA A 44 -11.99 -7.81 -4.64
CA ALA A 44 -13.15 -7.10 -4.13
C ALA A 44 -14.44 -7.53 -4.84
N ARG A 45 -14.38 -7.70 -6.18
CA ARG A 45 -15.55 -8.16 -6.97
C ARG A 45 -16.02 -9.56 -6.58
N ALA A 46 -15.08 -10.44 -6.28
CA ALA A 46 -15.41 -11.81 -5.88
C ALA A 46 -16.11 -11.90 -4.50
N GLU A 47 -15.90 -10.91 -3.64
CA GLU A 47 -16.37 -10.92 -2.25
C GLU A 47 -17.52 -9.93 -1.96
N ASN A 48 -17.91 -9.06 -2.93
CA ASN A 48 -18.91 -8.02 -2.68
C ASN A 48 -19.87 -7.83 -3.85
N ASP A 49 -21.06 -7.31 -3.54
CA ASP A 49 -22.12 -7.00 -4.51
C ASP A 49 -21.87 -5.69 -5.25
N LEU A 50 -21.14 -4.76 -4.64
CA LEU A 50 -20.74 -3.47 -5.23
C LEU A 50 -19.27 -3.21 -4.94
N VAL A 51 -18.52 -2.84 -5.98
CA VAL A 51 -17.11 -2.45 -5.85
C VAL A 51 -16.94 -0.98 -6.18
N VAL A 52 -16.39 -0.24 -5.20
CA VAL A 52 -16.02 1.17 -5.33
C VAL A 52 -14.50 1.27 -5.35
N MET A 53 -13.94 1.90 -6.37
CA MET A 53 -12.52 2.23 -6.44
C MET A 53 -12.35 3.74 -6.37
N SER A 54 -11.48 4.24 -5.47
CA SER A 54 -11.08 5.64 -5.54
C SER A 54 -9.87 5.80 -6.46
N ILE A 55 -9.86 6.89 -7.24
CA ILE A 55 -8.71 7.36 -8.01
C ILE A 55 -8.46 8.80 -7.58
N PHE A 56 -7.56 8.97 -6.59
CA PHE A 56 -7.29 10.28 -6.00
C PHE A 56 -5.84 10.39 -5.54
N VAL A 57 -5.06 11.25 -6.22
CA VAL A 57 -3.70 11.59 -5.78
C VAL A 57 -3.82 12.57 -4.61
N ASN A 58 -3.63 12.04 -3.40
CA ASN A 58 -3.85 12.77 -2.16
C ASN A 58 -2.68 13.69 -1.82
N PRO A 59 -2.83 15.03 -1.86
CA PRO A 59 -1.72 15.94 -1.60
C PRO A 59 -1.18 15.85 -0.17
N THR A 60 -2.03 15.50 0.81
CA THR A 60 -1.67 15.53 2.23
C THR A 60 -0.66 14.46 2.65
N GLN A 61 -0.44 13.44 1.80
CA GLN A 61 0.53 12.37 2.06
C GLN A 61 1.88 12.57 1.35
N PHE A 62 2.07 13.68 0.65
CA PHE A 62 3.32 14.03 -0.02
C PHE A 62 4.05 15.12 0.73
N GLY A 63 5.34 14.91 0.96
CA GLY A 63 6.24 15.94 1.48
C GLY A 63 6.62 16.97 0.41
N PRO A 64 7.24 18.10 0.82
CA PRO A 64 7.58 19.20 -0.09
C PRO A 64 8.48 18.84 -1.27
N ASN A 65 9.26 17.76 -1.15
CA ASN A 65 10.24 17.32 -2.16
C ASN A 65 9.85 15.97 -2.78
N GLU A 66 8.60 15.57 -2.67
CA GLU A 66 8.11 14.31 -3.24
C GLU A 66 7.42 14.51 -4.59
N ASP A 67 7.11 13.41 -5.26
CA ASP A 67 6.66 13.34 -6.65
C ASP A 67 5.16 13.70 -6.87
N PHE A 68 4.56 14.55 -6.03
CA PHE A 68 3.14 14.89 -6.14
C PHE A 68 2.77 15.47 -7.50
N GLU A 69 3.53 16.47 -7.95
CA GLU A 69 3.26 17.15 -9.24
C GLU A 69 3.51 16.23 -10.44
N SER A 70 4.56 15.40 -10.36
CA SER A 70 4.95 14.46 -11.41
C SER A 70 4.31 13.08 -11.29
N TYR A 71 3.50 12.86 -10.24
CA TYR A 71 2.82 11.56 -10.07
C TYR A 71 1.93 11.27 -11.29
N PRO A 72 2.07 10.10 -11.93
CA PRO A 72 1.41 9.82 -13.19
C PRO A 72 -0.12 9.80 -13.03
N ARG A 73 -0.83 10.42 -13.98
CA ARG A 73 -2.30 10.50 -14.00
C ARG A 73 -2.81 10.21 -15.40
N ASP A 74 -3.70 9.25 -15.52
CA ASP A 74 -4.37 8.90 -16.77
C ASP A 74 -5.77 8.33 -16.46
N LEU A 75 -6.72 9.22 -16.15
CA LEU A 75 -8.06 8.80 -15.73
C LEU A 75 -8.81 8.00 -16.83
N PRO A 76 -8.74 8.33 -18.13
CA PRO A 76 -9.38 7.53 -19.17
C PRO A 76 -8.85 6.08 -19.20
N ARG A 77 -7.54 5.88 -19.14
CA ARG A 77 -6.91 4.56 -19.06
C ARG A 77 -7.31 3.82 -17.80
N ASP A 78 -7.22 4.50 -16.65
CA ASP A 78 -7.52 3.92 -15.34
C ASP A 78 -8.99 3.47 -15.25
N THR A 79 -9.92 4.26 -15.76
CA THR A 79 -11.34 3.89 -15.78
C THR A 79 -11.61 2.69 -16.67
N ALA A 80 -10.99 2.58 -17.85
CA ALA A 80 -11.11 1.40 -18.69
C ALA A 80 -10.57 0.14 -18.00
N LEU A 81 -9.44 0.25 -17.32
CA LEU A 81 -8.86 -0.85 -16.55
C LEU A 81 -9.74 -1.25 -15.34
N ALA A 82 -10.27 -0.28 -14.60
CA ALA A 82 -11.16 -0.51 -13.47
C ALA A 82 -12.43 -1.24 -13.92
N GLU A 83 -13.04 -0.82 -15.04
CA GLU A 83 -14.21 -1.48 -15.61
C GLU A 83 -13.93 -2.94 -15.99
N SER A 84 -12.78 -3.20 -16.63
CA SER A 84 -12.35 -4.56 -16.98
C SER A 84 -12.13 -5.48 -15.77
N ALA A 85 -11.82 -4.89 -14.60
CA ALA A 85 -11.63 -5.61 -13.35
C ALA A 85 -12.91 -5.77 -12.51
N GLY A 86 -14.07 -5.31 -13.03
CA GLY A 86 -15.38 -5.46 -12.40
C GLY A 86 -15.70 -4.40 -11.36
N VAL A 87 -15.09 -3.22 -11.43
CA VAL A 87 -15.44 -2.06 -10.60
C VAL A 87 -16.79 -1.50 -11.05
N ASP A 88 -17.69 -1.21 -10.12
CA ASP A 88 -19.02 -0.63 -10.42
C ASP A 88 -18.98 0.89 -10.38
N ILE A 89 -18.20 1.46 -9.44
CA ILE A 89 -18.11 2.91 -9.24
C ILE A 89 -16.65 3.30 -9.13
N VAL A 90 -16.20 4.23 -9.95
CA VAL A 90 -14.95 4.97 -9.77
C VAL A 90 -15.27 6.31 -9.14
N PHE A 91 -14.69 6.56 -7.96
CA PHE A 91 -14.74 7.86 -7.30
C PHE A 91 -13.43 8.61 -7.57
N ALA A 92 -13.52 9.65 -8.41
CA ALA A 92 -12.39 10.46 -8.85
C ALA A 92 -12.61 11.94 -8.50
N PRO A 93 -12.55 12.31 -7.21
CA PRO A 93 -12.79 13.68 -6.75
C PRO A 93 -11.60 14.61 -7.06
N SER A 94 -11.86 15.93 -7.10
CA SER A 94 -10.80 16.93 -7.06
C SER A 94 -10.24 17.11 -5.63
N VAL A 95 -9.14 17.85 -5.51
CA VAL A 95 -8.56 18.18 -4.20
C VAL A 95 -9.52 19.06 -3.41
N GLU A 96 -10.17 20.02 -4.08
CA GLU A 96 -11.13 20.94 -3.47
C GLU A 96 -12.39 20.20 -2.98
N GLU A 97 -12.83 19.16 -3.69
CA GLU A 97 -13.94 18.32 -3.25
C GLU A 97 -13.58 17.52 -2.00
N MET A 98 -12.37 16.96 -1.95
CA MET A 98 -11.92 16.20 -0.79
C MET A 98 -11.54 17.09 0.40
N TYR A 99 -10.99 18.26 0.15
CA TYR A 99 -10.47 19.19 1.16
C TYR A 99 -10.94 20.62 0.87
N PRO A 100 -12.25 20.93 1.04
CA PRO A 100 -12.81 22.25 0.73
C PRO A 100 -12.33 23.36 1.70
N HIS A 101 -11.66 22.99 2.79
CA HIS A 101 -11.14 23.87 3.82
C HIS A 101 -9.78 23.36 4.32
N ASP A 102 -9.00 24.24 4.95
CA ASP A 102 -7.65 23.92 5.51
C ASP A 102 -7.65 22.90 6.68
N GLY A 103 -8.77 22.21 6.90
CA GLY A 103 -8.93 21.12 7.87
C GLY A 103 -8.74 21.55 9.32
N GLY A 104 -9.83 21.57 10.10
CA GLY A 104 -9.79 21.84 11.53
C GLY A 104 -9.37 20.63 12.39
N ILE A 105 -9.39 19.42 11.80
CA ILE A 105 -9.05 18.18 12.48
C ILE A 105 -7.98 17.44 11.68
N ARG A 106 -6.98 16.92 12.38
CA ARG A 106 -5.91 16.08 11.81
C ARG A 106 -5.83 14.77 12.57
N ILE A 107 -5.53 13.69 11.84
CA ILE A 107 -5.23 12.39 12.42
C ILE A 107 -3.71 12.28 12.48
N HIS A 108 -3.17 11.91 13.63
CA HIS A 108 -1.75 11.62 13.81
C HIS A 108 -1.55 10.12 13.99
N ALA A 109 -0.67 9.55 13.19
CA ALA A 109 -0.23 8.18 13.34
C ALA A 109 0.70 8.06 14.57
N GLY A 110 0.64 6.89 15.23
CA GLY A 110 1.49 6.59 16.37
C GLY A 110 2.93 6.17 15.99
N GLU A 111 3.60 5.47 16.91
CA GLU A 111 5.00 5.06 16.75
C GLU A 111 5.28 4.23 15.50
N GLN A 112 4.33 3.42 15.05
CA GLN A 112 4.42 2.66 13.80
C GLN A 112 4.75 3.53 12.57
N ALA A 113 4.46 4.82 12.63
CA ALA A 113 4.70 5.79 11.54
C ALA A 113 6.04 6.52 11.66
N THR A 114 6.87 6.20 12.65
CA THR A 114 8.18 6.85 12.87
C THR A 114 9.36 6.03 12.36
N ILE A 115 9.11 4.82 11.89
CA ILE A 115 10.12 3.87 11.39
C ILE A 115 9.92 3.61 9.89
N LEU A 116 10.82 2.85 9.27
CA LEU A 116 10.74 2.45 7.85
C LEU A 116 10.45 3.65 6.92
N CYS A 117 9.37 3.56 6.13
CA CYS A 117 8.93 4.66 5.26
C CYS A 117 8.60 5.94 6.04
N GLY A 118 8.07 5.82 7.26
CA GLY A 118 7.73 6.97 8.07
C GLY A 118 8.93 7.77 8.56
N ALA A 119 10.07 7.11 8.82
CA ALA A 119 11.32 7.78 9.16
C ALA A 119 11.84 8.65 8.01
N SER A 120 11.70 8.18 6.75
CA SER A 120 12.13 8.90 5.56
C SER A 120 11.10 9.92 5.07
N ARG A 121 9.84 9.81 5.50
CA ARG A 121 8.68 10.59 5.03
C ARG A 121 7.83 11.12 6.18
N PRO A 122 8.33 12.08 6.98
CA PRO A 122 7.57 12.63 8.10
C PRO A 122 6.20 13.17 7.67
N GLY A 123 5.12 12.81 8.40
CA GLY A 123 3.74 13.22 8.11
C GLY A 123 3.05 12.41 6.99
N HIS A 124 3.74 11.54 6.27
CA HIS A 124 3.16 10.73 5.21
C HIS A 124 1.95 9.92 5.69
N PHE A 125 2.10 9.19 6.79
CA PHE A 125 1.04 8.34 7.30
C PHE A 125 -0.12 9.12 7.93
N ASP A 126 0.10 10.32 8.44
CA ASP A 126 -0.97 11.22 8.85
C ASP A 126 -1.89 11.55 7.67
N GLY A 127 -1.28 11.88 6.51
CA GLY A 127 -2.01 12.11 5.27
C GLY A 127 -2.74 10.87 4.77
N VAL A 128 -2.13 9.68 4.88
CA VAL A 128 -2.76 8.41 4.51
C VAL A 128 -3.96 8.12 5.40
N LEU A 129 -3.82 8.22 6.72
CA LEU A 129 -4.92 8.01 7.66
C LEU A 129 -6.06 9.01 7.44
N GLN A 130 -5.72 10.27 7.14
CA GLN A 130 -6.69 11.31 6.84
C GLN A 130 -7.56 10.96 5.62
N VAL A 131 -6.94 10.58 4.50
CA VAL A 131 -7.69 10.26 3.27
C VAL A 131 -8.45 8.95 3.40
N VAL A 132 -7.83 7.91 3.99
CA VAL A 132 -8.46 6.59 4.13
C VAL A 132 -9.66 6.66 5.07
N SER A 133 -9.57 7.39 6.19
CA SER A 133 -10.73 7.57 7.09
C SER A 133 -11.88 8.29 6.39
N LYS A 134 -11.59 9.33 5.57
CA LYS A 134 -12.62 9.98 4.76
C LYS A 134 -13.26 9.01 3.78
N LEU A 135 -12.47 8.21 3.06
CA LEU A 135 -12.98 7.21 2.12
C LEU A 135 -13.84 6.16 2.83
N PHE A 136 -13.47 5.72 4.04
CA PHE A 136 -14.27 4.79 4.84
C PHE A 136 -15.63 5.40 5.22
N HIS A 137 -15.65 6.66 5.61
CA HIS A 137 -16.91 7.35 5.92
C HIS A 137 -17.80 7.57 4.69
N LEU A 138 -17.19 7.88 3.53
CA LEU A 138 -17.92 8.15 2.30
C LEU A 138 -18.46 6.86 1.65
N ALA A 139 -17.64 5.83 1.53
CA ALA A 139 -18.01 4.58 0.88
C ALA A 139 -18.70 3.60 1.84
N GLN A 140 -18.54 3.77 3.16
CA GLN A 140 -19.09 2.90 4.20
C GLN A 140 -18.96 1.40 3.86
N PRO A 141 -17.74 0.93 3.56
CA PRO A 141 -17.54 -0.39 2.99
C PRO A 141 -17.81 -1.51 4.01
N THR A 142 -18.26 -2.67 3.50
CA THR A 142 -18.24 -3.93 4.26
C THR A 142 -16.81 -4.45 4.35
N ARG A 143 -16.04 -4.28 3.26
CA ARG A 143 -14.62 -4.69 3.16
C ARG A 143 -13.80 -3.64 2.45
N ALA A 144 -12.56 -3.41 2.93
CA ALA A 144 -11.59 -2.53 2.28
C ALA A 144 -10.33 -3.31 1.91
N TYR A 145 -9.81 -3.10 0.70
CA TYR A 145 -8.76 -3.92 0.10
C TYR A 145 -7.46 -3.12 -0.04
N PHE A 146 -6.37 -3.67 0.49
CA PHE A 146 -5.03 -3.05 0.45
C PHE A 146 -3.99 -4.05 0.00
N GLY A 147 -2.98 -3.58 -0.73
CA GLY A 147 -1.88 -4.42 -1.20
C GLY A 147 -0.81 -4.60 -0.12
N GLN A 148 -0.36 -5.85 0.10
CA GLN A 148 0.73 -6.17 1.04
C GLN A 148 2.03 -5.43 0.71
N LYS A 149 2.23 -5.01 -0.54
CA LYS A 149 3.42 -4.25 -0.95
C LYS A 149 3.70 -3.06 -0.04
N ASP A 150 2.67 -2.38 0.42
CA ASP A 150 2.73 -1.25 1.34
C ASP A 150 2.46 -1.73 2.78
N ALA A 151 3.22 -2.74 3.25
CA ALA A 151 2.96 -3.46 4.50
C ALA A 151 2.89 -2.58 5.74
N GLN A 152 3.73 -1.53 5.83
CA GLN A 152 3.66 -0.56 6.91
C GLN A 152 2.34 0.23 6.87
N GLN A 153 1.91 0.66 5.69
CA GLN A 153 0.60 1.31 5.51
C GLN A 153 -0.54 0.38 5.94
N VAL A 154 -0.47 -0.88 5.54
CA VAL A 154 -1.45 -1.91 5.94
C VAL A 154 -1.53 -2.02 7.47
N ALA A 155 -0.40 -2.13 8.15
CA ALA A 155 -0.34 -2.24 9.61
C ALA A 155 -0.94 -1.00 10.30
N ILE A 156 -0.58 0.20 9.85
CA ILE A 156 -1.07 1.47 10.40
C ILE A 156 -2.58 1.64 10.17
N ILE A 157 -3.08 1.32 8.97
CA ILE A 157 -4.52 1.38 8.69
C ILE A 157 -5.29 0.33 9.52
N ALA A 158 -4.74 -0.87 9.69
CA ALA A 158 -5.35 -1.90 10.54
C ALA A 158 -5.44 -1.45 12.01
N THR A 159 -4.43 -0.75 12.50
CA THR A 159 -4.44 -0.11 13.81
C THR A 159 -5.55 0.95 13.89
N MET A 160 -5.69 1.82 12.90
CA MET A 160 -6.79 2.81 12.85
C MET A 160 -8.16 2.13 12.82
N VAL A 161 -8.34 1.08 12.02
CA VAL A 161 -9.62 0.34 11.96
C VAL A 161 -9.99 -0.23 13.32
N ARG A 162 -9.03 -0.84 14.02
CA ARG A 162 -9.23 -1.38 15.36
C ARG A 162 -9.51 -0.29 16.39
N ASP A 163 -8.68 0.73 16.47
CA ASP A 163 -8.71 1.73 17.54
C ASP A 163 -9.91 2.69 17.40
N PHE A 164 -10.37 2.96 16.17
CA PHE A 164 -11.58 3.76 15.91
C PHE A 164 -12.84 2.93 15.73
N ASN A 165 -12.74 1.59 15.88
CA ASN A 165 -13.86 0.68 15.76
C ASN A 165 -14.61 0.81 14.42
N PHE A 166 -13.88 0.98 13.31
CA PHE A 166 -14.53 0.99 12.01
C PHE A 166 -15.21 -0.35 11.73
N PRO A 167 -16.51 -0.35 11.38
CA PRO A 167 -17.30 -1.58 11.20
C PRO A 167 -17.06 -2.18 9.80
N LEU A 168 -15.81 -2.51 9.48
CA LEU A 168 -15.41 -3.09 8.19
C LEU A 168 -14.35 -4.18 8.38
N ASP A 169 -14.28 -5.10 7.44
CA ASP A 169 -13.22 -6.08 7.35
C ASP A 169 -12.11 -5.57 6.44
N MET A 170 -10.89 -5.55 6.93
CA MET A 170 -9.73 -5.22 6.11
C MET A 170 -9.20 -6.47 5.42
N ARG A 171 -9.02 -6.41 4.10
CA ARG A 171 -8.48 -7.48 3.27
C ARG A 171 -7.12 -7.09 2.73
N VAL A 172 -6.11 -7.92 2.99
CA VAL A 172 -4.74 -7.73 2.50
C VAL A 172 -4.52 -8.67 1.34
N VAL A 173 -4.19 -8.12 0.18
CA VAL A 173 -3.93 -8.91 -1.04
C VAL A 173 -2.42 -9.04 -1.22
N PRO A 174 -1.91 -10.25 -1.52
CA PRO A 174 -0.49 -10.49 -1.71
C PRO A 174 0.15 -9.61 -2.78
N ILE A 175 1.47 -9.45 -2.70
CA ILE A 175 2.25 -8.65 -3.66
C ILE A 175 2.14 -9.29 -5.05
N VAL A 176 1.68 -8.51 -6.02
CA VAL A 176 1.73 -8.87 -7.43
C VAL A 176 3.10 -8.48 -7.99
N ARG A 177 3.73 -9.40 -8.71
CA ARG A 177 5.08 -9.22 -9.24
C ARG A 177 5.10 -9.32 -10.76
N GLU A 178 6.12 -8.73 -11.37
CA GLU A 178 6.51 -9.02 -12.75
C GLU A 178 7.08 -10.46 -12.83
N GLU A 179 7.23 -10.98 -14.05
CA GLU A 179 7.76 -12.34 -14.28
C GLU A 179 9.15 -12.55 -13.67
N ASP A 180 9.97 -11.51 -13.60
CA ASP A 180 11.31 -11.51 -13.00
C ASP A 180 11.32 -11.27 -11.48
N GLY A 181 10.16 -11.19 -10.85
CA GLY A 181 10.01 -11.04 -9.42
C GLY A 181 9.92 -9.61 -8.90
N LEU A 182 10.14 -8.58 -9.72
CA LEU A 182 9.98 -7.18 -9.31
C LEU A 182 8.54 -6.90 -8.86
N ALA A 183 8.35 -6.30 -7.69
CA ALA A 183 7.04 -5.88 -7.22
C ALA A 183 6.43 -4.82 -8.16
N LYS A 184 5.18 -5.02 -8.60
CA LYS A 184 4.47 -4.06 -9.45
C LYS A 184 4.24 -2.74 -8.72
N SER A 185 4.61 -1.64 -9.39
CA SER A 185 4.48 -0.28 -8.86
C SER A 185 4.28 0.72 -9.99
N SER A 186 3.47 1.75 -9.75
CA SER A 186 3.33 2.89 -10.67
C SER A 186 4.68 3.60 -10.91
N ARG A 187 5.61 3.52 -9.95
CA ARG A 187 6.95 4.12 -10.05
C ARG A 187 7.93 3.33 -10.91
N ASN A 188 7.62 2.09 -11.31
CA ASN A 188 8.50 1.30 -12.18
C ASN A 188 8.71 1.96 -13.55
N VAL A 189 7.78 2.81 -13.99
CA VAL A 189 7.90 3.56 -15.26
C VAL A 189 9.03 4.60 -15.25
N TYR A 190 9.55 4.97 -14.09
CA TYR A 190 10.64 5.93 -13.97
C TYR A 190 12.03 5.30 -14.13
N LEU A 191 12.12 3.95 -14.10
CA LEU A 191 13.37 3.23 -14.25
C LEU A 191 13.85 3.27 -15.69
N SER A 192 15.11 3.59 -15.91
CA SER A 192 15.79 3.34 -17.19
C SER A 192 15.90 1.82 -17.43
N GLU A 193 16.22 1.42 -18.66
CA GLU A 193 16.38 0.00 -19.00
C GLU A 193 17.43 -0.70 -18.12
N ALA A 194 18.56 -0.04 -17.86
CA ALA A 194 19.60 -0.58 -16.98
C ALA A 194 19.10 -0.73 -15.53
N GLU A 195 18.46 0.29 -14.98
CA GLU A 195 17.90 0.28 -13.63
C GLU A 195 16.79 -0.79 -13.50
N ARG A 196 15.99 -0.98 -14.55
CA ARG A 196 14.92 -1.99 -14.57
C ARG A 196 15.50 -3.41 -14.50
N LEU A 197 16.66 -3.67 -15.10
CA LEU A 197 17.35 -4.96 -15.01
C LEU A 197 17.93 -5.26 -13.63
N GLU A 198 18.31 -4.23 -12.87
CA GLU A 198 18.83 -4.37 -11.51
C GLU A 198 17.71 -4.55 -10.45
N ALA A 199 16.55 -3.97 -10.69
CA ALA A 199 15.47 -3.89 -9.71
C ALA A 199 14.98 -5.25 -9.15
N PRO A 200 14.93 -6.37 -9.90
CA PRO A 200 14.53 -7.68 -9.37
C PRO A 200 15.40 -8.20 -8.23
N ALA A 201 16.68 -7.76 -8.15
CA ALA A 201 17.59 -8.13 -7.07
C ALA A 201 17.06 -7.77 -5.67
N ILE A 202 16.14 -6.82 -5.58
CA ILE A 202 15.49 -6.44 -4.31
C ILE A 202 14.67 -7.63 -3.76
N ASN A 203 13.84 -8.25 -4.58
CA ASN A 203 13.07 -9.43 -4.18
C ASN A 203 13.98 -10.63 -3.90
N GLU A 204 14.99 -10.86 -4.73
CA GLU A 204 15.95 -11.95 -4.52
C GLU A 204 16.67 -11.82 -3.16
N ALA A 205 17.08 -10.58 -2.80
CA ALA A 205 17.69 -10.28 -1.52
C ALA A 205 16.76 -10.58 -0.34
N LEU A 206 15.46 -10.27 -0.47
CA LEU A 206 14.47 -10.58 0.57
C LEU A 206 14.30 -12.09 0.75
N GLN A 207 14.27 -12.87 -0.35
CA GLN A 207 14.19 -14.33 -0.27
C GLN A 207 15.42 -14.94 0.43
N LEU A 208 16.63 -14.48 0.06
CA LEU A 208 17.88 -14.90 0.70
C LEU A 208 17.92 -14.59 2.20
N ALA A 209 17.46 -13.41 2.60
CA ALA A 209 17.40 -13.01 4.00
C ALA A 209 16.37 -13.82 4.78
N ARG A 210 15.17 -14.03 4.22
CA ARG A 210 14.13 -14.88 4.81
C ARG A 210 14.65 -16.28 5.05
N ASP A 211 15.23 -16.92 4.04
CA ASP A 211 15.72 -18.28 4.14
C ASP A 211 16.88 -18.41 5.14
N SER A 212 17.74 -17.38 5.21
CA SER A 212 18.80 -17.31 6.23
C SER A 212 18.23 -17.20 7.63
N PHE A 213 17.22 -16.34 7.83
CA PHE A 213 16.58 -16.18 9.14
C PHE A 213 15.86 -17.47 9.58
N LEU A 214 15.12 -18.11 8.68
CA LEU A 214 14.41 -19.35 8.97
C LEU A 214 15.35 -20.54 9.27
N ALA A 215 16.62 -20.44 8.86
CA ALA A 215 17.61 -21.47 9.12
C ALA A 215 18.26 -21.37 10.51
N ASN A 216 18.42 -20.16 11.05
CA ASN A 216 19.21 -19.96 12.28
C ASN A 216 18.66 -18.91 13.26
N GLY A 217 17.57 -18.22 12.93
CA GLY A 217 16.97 -17.18 13.78
C GLY A 217 17.79 -15.86 13.89
N GLU A 218 18.93 -15.76 13.22
CA GLU A 218 19.85 -14.62 13.38
C GLU A 218 19.47 -13.43 12.49
N VAL A 219 18.81 -12.43 13.05
CA VAL A 219 18.39 -11.20 12.36
C VAL A 219 19.57 -10.50 11.69
N ALA A 220 20.68 -10.30 12.43
CA ALA A 220 21.85 -9.58 11.91
C ALA A 220 22.45 -10.26 10.68
N ASN A 221 22.55 -11.59 10.68
CA ASN A 221 23.07 -12.37 9.56
C ASN A 221 22.13 -12.29 8.34
N ALA A 222 20.81 -12.42 8.55
CA ALA A 222 19.83 -12.30 7.50
C ALA A 222 19.89 -10.92 6.81
N LEU A 223 19.91 -9.85 7.60
CA LEU A 223 20.01 -8.48 7.06
C LEU A 223 21.34 -8.22 6.35
N ALA A 224 22.47 -8.75 6.88
CA ALA A 224 23.78 -8.62 6.25
C ALA A 224 23.81 -9.31 4.86
N LYS A 225 23.20 -10.50 4.73
CA LYS A 225 23.10 -11.20 3.45
C LYS A 225 22.31 -10.40 2.41
N ALA A 226 21.15 -9.84 2.79
CA ALA A 226 20.37 -9.03 1.89
C ALA A 226 21.12 -7.76 1.46
N LYS A 227 21.75 -7.07 2.41
CA LYS A 227 22.57 -5.87 2.12
C LYS A 227 23.71 -6.20 1.14
N GLY A 228 24.43 -7.28 1.39
CA GLY A 228 25.52 -7.75 0.52
C GLY A 228 25.03 -8.11 -0.88
N TYR A 229 23.88 -8.76 -0.99
CA TYR A 229 23.29 -9.14 -2.27
C TYR A 229 22.86 -7.92 -3.09
N ILE A 230 22.15 -6.96 -2.49
CA ILE A 230 21.75 -5.71 -3.15
C ILE A 230 22.98 -4.94 -3.63
N ALA A 231 24.00 -4.80 -2.78
CA ALA A 231 25.23 -4.07 -3.12
C ALA A 231 26.03 -4.74 -4.26
N ALA A 232 25.97 -6.07 -4.39
CA ALA A 232 26.67 -6.80 -5.45
C ALA A 232 25.91 -6.84 -6.79
N ARG A 233 24.60 -6.58 -6.79
CA ARG A 233 23.75 -6.75 -7.96
C ARG A 233 23.12 -5.46 -8.46
N THR A 234 23.23 -4.37 -7.71
CA THR A 234 22.64 -3.09 -8.07
C THR A 234 23.60 -1.93 -7.77
N HIS A 235 23.41 -0.82 -8.44
CA HIS A 235 24.00 0.48 -8.08
C HIS A 235 23.12 1.24 -7.08
N GLY A 236 22.12 0.56 -6.51
CA GLY A 236 21.11 1.14 -5.63
C GLY A 236 21.68 1.49 -4.24
N ARG A 237 21.12 2.55 -3.67
CA ARG A 237 21.37 2.94 -2.28
C ARG A 237 20.23 2.45 -1.39
N ILE A 238 20.55 1.59 -0.44
CA ILE A 238 19.57 1.12 0.55
C ILE A 238 19.17 2.30 1.43
N ASP A 239 17.87 2.55 1.54
CA ASP A 239 17.27 3.51 2.47
C ASP A 239 17.08 2.84 3.84
N TYR A 240 16.41 1.71 3.85
CA TYR A 240 16.33 0.81 5.00
C TYR A 240 16.24 -0.65 4.56
N ILE A 241 16.60 -1.56 5.46
CA ILE A 241 16.25 -2.97 5.44
C ILE A 241 16.13 -3.44 6.88
N GLU A 242 14.95 -3.91 7.27
CA GLU A 242 14.63 -4.24 8.64
C GLU A 242 13.74 -5.49 8.74
N LEU A 243 13.89 -6.22 9.85
CA LEU A 243 13.05 -7.36 10.22
C LEU A 243 12.35 -7.03 11.52
N LEU A 244 11.03 -6.98 11.50
CA LEU A 244 10.18 -6.52 12.60
C LEU A 244 9.07 -7.54 12.88
N ALA A 245 8.54 -7.55 14.10
CA ALA A 245 7.30 -8.24 14.41
C ALA A 245 6.14 -7.63 13.60
N TYR A 246 5.24 -8.47 13.10
CA TYR A 246 4.10 -8.03 12.32
C TYR A 246 2.78 -8.51 12.97
N PRO A 247 1.73 -7.68 13.04
CA PRO A 247 1.60 -6.33 12.44
C PRO A 247 2.09 -5.16 13.30
N ASP A 248 2.63 -5.39 14.49
CA ASP A 248 2.93 -4.34 15.47
C ASP A 248 4.12 -3.45 15.08
N LEU A 249 4.95 -3.90 14.14
CA LEU A 249 6.16 -3.21 13.65
C LEU A 249 7.16 -2.86 14.77
N THR A 250 7.22 -3.70 15.77
CA THR A 250 8.21 -3.62 16.89
C THR A 250 9.40 -4.54 16.62
N PRO A 251 10.52 -4.41 17.32
CA PRO A 251 11.61 -5.39 17.25
C PRO A 251 11.09 -6.81 17.50
N ALA A 252 11.52 -7.76 16.66
CA ALA A 252 11.13 -9.16 16.82
C ALA A 252 11.75 -9.75 18.11
N THR A 253 10.94 -10.53 18.83
CA THR A 253 11.34 -11.26 20.05
C THR A 253 11.19 -12.77 19.84
N ALA A 254 11.61 -13.57 20.80
CA ALA A 254 11.43 -15.03 20.77
C ALA A 254 9.95 -15.47 20.73
N GLU A 255 9.03 -14.58 21.12
CA GLU A 255 7.58 -14.85 21.10
C GLU A 255 6.90 -14.40 19.79
N THR A 256 7.64 -13.74 18.91
CA THR A 256 7.12 -13.24 17.65
C THR A 256 6.71 -14.39 16.72
N LYS A 257 5.44 -14.47 16.38
CA LYS A 257 4.90 -15.53 15.50
C LYS A 257 5.00 -15.19 14.02
N GLN A 258 4.91 -13.93 13.68
CA GLN A 258 4.96 -13.45 12.30
C GLN A 258 5.88 -12.23 12.20
N VAL A 259 6.70 -12.21 11.18
CA VAL A 259 7.65 -11.12 10.94
C VAL A 259 7.45 -10.52 9.56
N LEU A 260 7.75 -9.23 9.48
CA LEU A 260 7.89 -8.44 8.27
C LEU A 260 9.39 -8.22 8.02
N LEU A 261 9.90 -8.70 6.91
CA LEU A 261 11.18 -8.26 6.36
C LEU A 261 10.89 -7.23 5.27
N ALA A 262 11.23 -5.98 5.52
CA ALA A 262 10.91 -4.85 4.65
C ALA A 262 12.18 -4.16 4.15
N VAL A 263 12.15 -3.68 2.90
CA VAL A 263 13.26 -2.97 2.28
C VAL A 263 12.78 -1.78 1.49
N ALA A 264 13.60 -0.71 1.49
CA ALA A 264 13.50 0.38 0.53
C ALA A 264 14.87 0.64 -0.07
N VAL A 265 14.92 0.76 -1.41
CA VAL A 265 16.14 0.99 -2.17
C VAL A 265 15.90 2.08 -3.19
N TYR A 266 16.81 3.04 -3.27
CA TYR A 266 16.87 3.99 -4.37
C TYR A 266 17.68 3.36 -5.51
N ILE A 267 17.05 3.10 -6.65
CA ILE A 267 17.74 2.76 -7.91
C ILE A 267 17.68 4.00 -8.79
N GLY A 268 18.82 4.61 -9.02
CA GLY A 268 18.87 5.97 -9.55
C GLY A 268 18.12 6.95 -8.65
N LYS A 269 17.11 7.61 -9.22
CA LYS A 269 16.22 8.53 -8.48
C LYS A 269 14.94 7.86 -7.95
N THR A 270 14.67 6.64 -8.38
CA THR A 270 13.42 5.94 -8.07
C THR A 270 13.54 5.17 -6.76
N ARG A 271 12.69 5.51 -5.79
CA ARG A 271 12.60 4.77 -4.53
C ARG A 271 11.62 3.60 -4.69
N LEU A 272 12.16 2.40 -4.64
CA LEU A 272 11.40 1.14 -4.68
C LEU A 272 11.28 0.55 -3.29
N ILE A 273 10.11 0.00 -2.97
CA ILE A 273 9.87 -0.75 -1.74
C ILE A 273 9.40 -2.15 -2.06
N ASP A 274 9.79 -3.08 -1.21
CA ASP A 274 9.33 -4.46 -1.26
C ASP A 274 9.37 -5.07 0.14
N ASN A 275 8.70 -6.21 0.32
CA ASN A 275 8.70 -6.93 1.58
C ASN A 275 8.35 -8.41 1.41
N CYS A 276 8.60 -9.18 2.47
CA CYS A 276 7.95 -10.47 2.67
C CYS A 276 7.49 -10.58 4.13
N ILE A 277 6.28 -11.13 4.29
CA ILE A 277 5.70 -11.47 5.59
C ILE A 277 5.69 -12.99 5.70
N PHE A 278 6.20 -13.52 6.79
CA PHE A 278 6.26 -14.96 6.99
C PHE A 278 6.17 -15.34 8.48
N ASN A 279 5.70 -16.56 8.74
CA ASN A 279 5.62 -17.09 10.09
C ASN A 279 6.98 -17.60 10.55
N VAL A 280 7.30 -17.32 11.81
CA VAL A 280 8.47 -17.87 12.50
C VAL A 280 8.08 -19.22 13.08
N LYS A 281 8.93 -20.25 12.92
CA LYS A 281 8.71 -21.56 13.52
C LYS A 281 8.86 -21.44 15.05
N GLU A 282 8.01 -22.14 15.79
CA GLU A 282 8.17 -22.26 17.23
C GLU A 282 9.54 -22.83 17.57
N GLY A 283 10.33 -22.09 18.35
CA GLY A 283 11.64 -22.55 18.84
C GLY A 283 12.87 -22.00 18.09
N LEU A 284 12.71 -20.93 17.27
CA LEU A 284 13.85 -20.16 16.76
C LEU A 284 14.23 -19.03 17.70
#